data_43ff102b163ce38c4d569a18a4c23ee9
#
_entry.id   43ff102b163ce38c4d569a18a4c23ee9
#
_cell.length_a   1.000
_cell.length_b   1.000
_cell.length_c   1.000
_cell.angle_alpha   90.00
_cell.angle_beta   90.00
_cell.angle_gamma   90.00
#
_symmetry.space_group_name_H-M   'P 1'
#
loop_
_entity.id
_entity.type
_entity.pdbx_description
1 polymer ?
#
loop_
_entity_poly.entity_id
_entity_poly.type
_entity_poly.pdbx_seq_one_letter_code
_entity_poly.pdbx_strand_id
1 'polypeptide(L)'
;MPPCFGMGAFFWRLCRYARKLVQDEQVQAVAHETARGALEAQNDERPICHGTVYCTCQREWGVMDECLHIDTGAVPSITVEQPSLNGTPAPATALEVLRALEGAGLEAWIVGGWVRDALRGAPCHDVDICCSGTWQQSEAALKAEGFKVVRSGIKFGGITAVRGKERIEVTSYRFDGFYTDGRHPESVRLAQRVEDDLARRDFTVNAMAWHPTRGLLDVYDGAGDLRRRMIRAVGEPRRRFEEDALRMLRAVRFACRLDFVVEPQTASALASCAPLLDAVARERVGWELDGILATGHAGDALLRYPETMCAAIPELGPCRGFDQHSRYHAFDVYDHIARVLTVAGELSLSSVDGAGPEAAPSPSLMWAALLHDIAKPACFTLDDRGCGHFYGHPERGAEQAREIMHRLACPSEVMRDACLLIRYHDRPMSAERSDLLRVMGLFAGSGLDTPRLMNELFDIKRADTLGKAPSCFYYVKDIERMREMVRELLANNEAYSVGTLALSGADLIAAGVAPGPRIGALLRRALDATVDGLVPNKRDDLLAYLDV
;
A
#
# COMPACT_ATOMS: atom_id res chain seq x y z
N MET A 1 -14.51 32.76 14.66
CA MET A 1 -13.71 32.65 13.43
C MET A 1 -13.05 31.29 13.49
N PRO A 2 -13.33 30.33 12.58
CA PRO A 2 -12.65 29.04 12.56
C PRO A 2 -11.28 29.20 11.88
N PRO A 3 -10.26 28.43 12.30
CA PRO A 3 -8.91 28.52 11.72
C PRO A 3 -8.84 27.83 10.35
N CYS A 4 -8.07 28.43 9.44
CA CYS A 4 -7.84 27.97 8.06
C CYS A 4 -6.99 26.68 8.03
N PHE A 5 -7.61 25.51 8.01
CA PHE A 5 -6.95 24.19 7.94
C PHE A 5 -6.85 23.63 6.50
N GLY A 6 -6.67 24.45 5.49
CA GLY A 6 -6.62 24.00 4.10
C GLY A 6 -5.35 24.27 3.31
N MET A 7 -4.49 25.16 3.74
CA MET A 7 -3.40 25.66 2.88
C MET A 7 -2.10 24.85 2.97
N GLY A 8 -1.81 24.17 4.04
CA GLY A 8 -0.57 23.42 4.22
C GLY A 8 -0.45 22.19 3.30
N ALA A 9 -1.52 21.42 3.17
CA ALA A 9 -1.53 20.21 2.31
C ALA A 9 -1.52 20.56 0.82
N PHE A 10 -2.13 21.70 0.44
CA PHE A 10 -2.12 22.19 -0.95
C PHE A 10 -0.74 22.72 -1.36
N PHE A 11 -0.07 23.44 -0.46
CA PHE A 11 1.28 23.95 -0.70
C PHE A 11 2.32 22.83 -0.79
N TRP A 12 2.16 21.76 -0.03
CA TRP A 12 3.06 20.60 -0.06
C TRP A 12 2.89 19.77 -1.35
N ARG A 13 1.66 19.62 -1.86
CA ARG A 13 1.40 19.01 -3.19
C ARG A 13 1.98 19.85 -4.33
N LEU A 14 1.91 21.17 -4.26
CA LEU A 14 2.53 22.07 -5.24
C LEU A 14 4.07 21.97 -5.22
N CYS A 15 4.69 21.86 -4.05
CA CYS A 15 6.13 21.62 -3.93
C CYS A 15 6.55 20.23 -4.46
N ARG A 16 5.71 19.22 -4.33
CA ARG A 16 5.92 17.88 -4.89
C ARG A 16 5.85 17.87 -6.42
N TYR A 17 4.88 18.59 -6.97
CA TYR A 17 4.72 18.76 -8.43
C TYR A 17 5.88 19.57 -9.03
N ALA A 18 6.32 20.63 -8.35
CA ALA A 18 7.46 21.45 -8.76
C ALA A 18 8.79 20.68 -8.75
N ARG A 19 9.02 19.76 -7.78
CA ARG A 19 10.24 18.93 -7.76
C ARG A 19 10.28 17.89 -8.88
N LYS A 20 9.14 17.34 -9.30
CA LYS A 20 9.07 16.42 -10.44
C LYS A 20 9.34 17.13 -11.76
N LEU A 21 8.98 18.42 -11.86
CA LEU A 21 9.23 19.26 -13.04
C LEU A 21 10.69 19.73 -13.15
N VAL A 22 11.44 19.78 -12.05
CA VAL A 22 12.85 20.22 -12.05
C VAL A 22 13.82 19.12 -12.48
N GLN A 23 13.40 17.85 -12.51
CA GLN A 23 14.26 16.72 -12.92
C GLN A 23 14.16 16.36 -14.40
N ASP A 24 13.25 16.97 -15.16
CA ASP A 24 13.04 16.66 -16.58
C ASP A 24 13.43 17.88 -17.43
N GLU A 25 14.64 17.87 -18.00
CA GLU A 25 15.17 18.99 -18.85
C GLU A 25 14.29 19.26 -20.09
N GLN A 26 13.49 18.29 -20.55
CA GLN A 26 12.56 18.50 -21.67
C GLN A 26 11.29 19.27 -21.26
N VAL A 27 10.92 19.27 -19.97
CA VAL A 27 9.77 19.99 -19.45
C VAL A 27 10.11 21.45 -19.15
N GLN A 28 11.38 21.78 -18.90
CA GLN A 28 11.83 23.18 -18.70
C GLN A 28 11.68 24.03 -19.98
N ALA A 29 11.85 23.44 -21.16
CA ALA A 29 11.67 24.13 -22.43
C ALA A 29 10.20 24.51 -22.69
N VAL A 30 9.25 23.62 -22.33
CA VAL A 30 7.81 23.84 -22.53
C VAL A 30 7.25 24.84 -21.50
N ALA A 31 7.75 24.82 -20.26
CA ALA A 31 7.31 25.74 -19.21
C ALA A 31 7.75 27.20 -19.50
N HIS A 32 8.89 27.42 -20.16
CA HIS A 32 9.35 28.75 -20.56
C HIS A 32 8.54 29.34 -21.73
N GLU A 33 8.08 28.52 -22.66
CA GLU A 33 7.22 28.94 -23.78
C GLU A 33 5.79 29.27 -23.31
N THR A 34 5.24 28.47 -22.38
CA THR A 34 3.90 28.69 -21.82
C THR A 34 3.85 29.94 -20.92
N ALA A 35 4.93 30.22 -20.19
CA ALA A 35 5.03 31.44 -19.37
C ALA A 35 5.14 32.72 -20.21
N ARG A 36 5.76 32.63 -21.39
CA ARG A 36 5.85 33.77 -22.32
C ARG A 36 4.50 34.09 -22.99
N GLY A 37 3.74 33.04 -23.36
CA GLY A 37 2.39 33.19 -23.91
C GLY A 37 1.35 33.75 -22.93
N ALA A 38 1.52 33.49 -21.63
CA ALA A 38 0.61 33.98 -20.58
C ALA A 38 0.85 35.48 -20.21
N LEU A 39 2.04 36.00 -20.46
CA LEU A 39 2.35 37.42 -20.22
C LEU A 39 1.91 38.35 -21.37
N GLU A 40 1.74 37.82 -22.58
CA GLU A 40 1.23 38.58 -23.73
C GLU A 40 -0.30 38.63 -23.83
N ALA A 41 -1.03 37.82 -23.06
CA ALA A 41 -2.48 37.76 -23.09
C ALA A 41 -3.21 38.66 -22.05
N GLN A 42 -2.48 39.46 -21.27
CA GLN A 42 -3.07 40.31 -20.22
C GLN A 42 -3.42 41.75 -20.65
N ASN A 43 -3.35 42.09 -21.93
CA ASN A 43 -3.69 43.42 -22.41
C ASN A 43 -4.72 43.43 -23.54
N ASP A 44 -5.91 42.86 -23.32
CA ASP A 44 -7.06 43.23 -24.14
C ASP A 44 -8.38 43.04 -23.38
N GLU A 45 -8.93 44.14 -22.93
CA GLU A 45 -10.28 44.22 -22.36
C GLU A 45 -11.30 44.25 -23.51
N ARG A 46 -12.25 43.31 -23.56
CA ARG A 46 -13.66 43.51 -23.93
C ARG A 46 -14.56 42.28 -23.68
N PRO A 47 -15.92 42.43 -23.72
CA PRO A 47 -16.79 41.86 -22.71
C PRO A 47 -17.54 40.60 -23.13
N ILE A 48 -18.13 39.98 -22.12
CA ILE A 48 -18.93 38.79 -22.08
C ILE A 48 -20.08 38.81 -23.08
N CYS A 49 -20.22 37.74 -23.89
CA CYS A 49 -21.51 37.36 -24.50
C CYS A 49 -21.78 35.88 -24.30
N HIS A 50 -22.89 35.58 -23.66
CA HIS A 50 -23.51 34.24 -23.61
C HIS A 50 -23.88 33.76 -25.01
N GLY A 51 -23.56 32.54 -25.37
CA GLY A 51 -24.01 31.92 -26.62
C GLY A 51 -23.79 30.41 -26.62
N THR A 52 -24.88 29.69 -26.46
CA THR A 52 -25.00 28.24 -26.65
C THR A 52 -24.70 27.88 -28.09
N VAL A 53 -23.69 27.06 -28.35
CA VAL A 53 -23.41 26.54 -29.69
C VAL A 53 -23.91 25.10 -29.78
N TYR A 54 -25.01 24.93 -30.52
CA TYR A 54 -25.46 23.64 -31.03
C TYR A 54 -24.65 23.29 -32.28
N CYS A 55 -23.97 22.13 -32.27
CA CYS A 55 -23.32 21.58 -33.45
C CYS A 55 -24.28 20.58 -34.12
N THR A 56 -24.90 20.97 -35.21
CA THR A 56 -25.69 20.08 -36.09
C THR A 56 -24.77 19.54 -37.18
N CYS A 57 -24.49 18.25 -37.19
CA CYS A 57 -23.91 17.57 -38.34
C CYS A 57 -25.04 17.18 -39.30
N GLN A 58 -25.10 17.85 -40.45
CA GLN A 58 -25.89 17.39 -41.60
C GLN A 58 -25.08 16.36 -42.40
N ARG A 59 -25.67 15.21 -42.66
CA ARG A 59 -25.20 14.21 -43.62
C ARG A 59 -25.75 14.54 -44.99
N GLU A 60 -24.87 14.70 -45.95
CA GLU A 60 -25.24 14.64 -47.36
C GLU A 60 -24.91 13.23 -47.91
N TRP A 61 -25.89 12.61 -48.51
CA TRP A 61 -25.78 11.35 -49.25
C TRP A 61 -25.59 11.65 -50.73
N GLY A 62 -24.47 11.26 -51.31
CA GLY A 62 -24.28 11.17 -52.75
C GLY A 62 -24.26 9.69 -53.17
N VAL A 63 -25.21 9.32 -54.03
CA VAL A 63 -25.31 8.01 -54.69
C VAL A 63 -24.36 8.05 -55.88
N MET A 64 -23.46 7.10 -56.00
CA MET A 64 -22.82 6.72 -57.27
C MET A 64 -22.81 5.19 -57.40
N ASP A 65 -23.52 4.73 -58.44
CA ASP A 65 -23.46 3.36 -59.00
C ASP A 65 -22.10 3.13 -59.66
N GLU A 66 -21.36 2.19 -59.17
CA GLU A 66 -20.31 1.50 -59.97
C GLU A 66 -20.27 0.01 -59.62
N CYS A 67 -20.55 -0.80 -60.67
CA CYS A 67 -20.43 -2.25 -60.64
C CYS A 67 -18.98 -2.66 -60.40
N LEU A 68 -18.69 -3.29 -59.26
CA LEU A 68 -17.39 -3.92 -58.98
C LEU A 68 -17.45 -5.44 -59.19
N HIS A 69 -16.57 -5.93 -60.01
CA HIS A 69 -16.29 -7.34 -60.20
C HIS A 69 -15.89 -7.98 -58.87
N ILE A 70 -16.60 -9.05 -58.48
CA ILE A 70 -16.26 -9.87 -57.32
C ILE A 70 -15.11 -10.78 -57.70
N ASP A 71 -13.90 -10.45 -57.24
CA ASP A 71 -12.78 -11.34 -57.22
C ASP A 71 -12.89 -12.26 -56.00
N THR A 72 -13.00 -13.59 -56.24
CA THR A 72 -13.14 -14.60 -55.21
C THR A 72 -11.77 -14.97 -54.63
N GLY A 73 -11.08 -13.99 -53.99
CA GLY A 73 -9.84 -14.18 -53.28
C GLY A 73 -10.00 -13.90 -51.79
N ALA A 74 -9.84 -14.91 -50.97
CA ALA A 74 -9.68 -14.93 -49.53
C ALA A 74 -10.82 -14.24 -48.74
N VAL A 75 -11.64 -15.04 -48.10
CA VAL A 75 -12.58 -14.59 -47.03
C VAL A 75 -11.75 -13.88 -45.95
N PRO A 76 -11.95 -12.57 -45.69
CA PRO A 76 -11.26 -11.93 -44.56
C PRO A 76 -11.74 -12.62 -43.30
N SER A 77 -10.79 -13.15 -42.54
CA SER A 77 -11.05 -13.60 -41.17
C SER A 77 -11.65 -12.42 -40.41
N ILE A 78 -12.95 -12.47 -40.13
CA ILE A 78 -13.63 -11.52 -39.25
C ILE A 78 -13.01 -11.76 -37.87
N THR A 79 -12.06 -10.93 -37.49
CA THR A 79 -11.61 -10.82 -36.12
C THR A 79 -12.79 -10.27 -35.32
N VAL A 80 -13.53 -11.15 -34.66
CA VAL A 80 -14.55 -10.74 -33.71
C VAL A 80 -13.83 -10.01 -32.59
N GLU A 81 -13.94 -8.68 -32.55
CA GLU A 81 -13.34 -7.89 -31.47
C GLU A 81 -13.87 -8.42 -30.13
N GLN A 82 -12.94 -8.69 -29.22
CA GLN A 82 -13.28 -9.15 -27.89
C GLN A 82 -14.07 -8.05 -27.15
N PRO A 83 -15.23 -8.36 -26.53
CA PRO A 83 -16.01 -7.36 -25.79
C PRO A 83 -15.15 -6.64 -24.75
N SER A 84 -15.23 -5.30 -24.73
CA SER A 84 -14.38 -4.47 -23.88
C SER A 84 -15.19 -3.38 -23.18
N LEU A 85 -14.69 -2.96 -22.01
CA LEU A 85 -15.18 -1.80 -21.28
C LEU A 85 -14.10 -0.73 -21.29
N ASN A 86 -14.39 0.43 -21.87
CA ASN A 86 -13.44 1.54 -21.99
C ASN A 86 -12.08 1.10 -22.62
N GLY A 87 -12.12 0.24 -23.64
CA GLY A 87 -10.92 -0.31 -24.30
C GLY A 87 -10.22 -1.45 -23.54
N THR A 88 -10.63 -1.77 -22.32
CA THR A 88 -10.12 -2.92 -21.55
C THR A 88 -10.90 -4.18 -21.94
N PRO A 89 -10.26 -5.20 -22.56
CA PRO A 89 -10.94 -6.41 -22.96
C PRO A 89 -11.35 -7.24 -21.73
N ALA A 90 -12.58 -7.78 -21.77
CA ALA A 90 -13.01 -8.70 -20.72
C ALA A 90 -12.27 -10.04 -20.86
N PRO A 91 -11.80 -10.67 -19.77
CA PRO A 91 -11.15 -11.96 -19.82
C PRO A 91 -12.03 -13.01 -20.50
N ALA A 92 -11.43 -13.80 -21.40
CA ALA A 92 -12.15 -14.82 -22.19
C ALA A 92 -12.90 -15.81 -21.30
N THR A 93 -12.26 -16.26 -20.22
CA THR A 93 -12.86 -17.19 -19.24
C THR A 93 -14.06 -16.55 -18.51
N ALA A 94 -14.01 -15.24 -18.20
CA ALA A 94 -15.17 -14.56 -17.61
C ALA A 94 -16.36 -14.50 -18.58
N LEU A 95 -16.11 -14.26 -19.88
CA LEU A 95 -17.14 -14.30 -20.92
C LEU A 95 -17.71 -15.72 -21.13
N GLU A 96 -16.90 -16.76 -20.95
CA GLU A 96 -17.36 -18.16 -20.99
C GLU A 96 -18.24 -18.48 -19.78
N VAL A 97 -17.86 -18.01 -18.58
CA VAL A 97 -18.67 -18.16 -17.36
C VAL A 97 -20.02 -17.45 -17.52
N LEU A 98 -20.03 -16.21 -18.03
CA LEU A 98 -21.29 -15.49 -18.32
C LEU A 98 -22.19 -16.31 -19.26
N ARG A 99 -21.65 -16.79 -20.39
CA ARG A 99 -22.39 -17.60 -21.35
C ARG A 99 -22.93 -18.90 -20.75
N ALA A 100 -22.15 -19.59 -19.91
CA ALA A 100 -22.58 -20.80 -19.24
C ALA A 100 -23.77 -20.56 -18.29
N LEU A 101 -23.72 -19.49 -17.50
CA LEU A 101 -24.78 -19.10 -16.60
C LEU A 101 -26.05 -18.67 -17.37
N GLU A 102 -25.92 -17.83 -18.37
CA GLU A 102 -27.03 -17.34 -19.18
C GLU A 102 -27.66 -18.46 -20.03
N GLY A 103 -26.86 -19.38 -20.54
CA GLY A 103 -27.35 -20.58 -21.23
C GLY A 103 -28.22 -21.48 -20.34
N ALA A 104 -28.03 -21.42 -19.02
CA ALA A 104 -28.88 -22.08 -18.02
C ALA A 104 -30.07 -21.20 -17.55
N GLY A 105 -30.30 -20.04 -18.17
CA GLY A 105 -31.37 -19.11 -17.81
C GLY A 105 -31.11 -18.26 -16.58
N LEU A 106 -29.84 -18.14 -16.14
CA LEU A 106 -29.45 -17.32 -15.01
C LEU A 106 -28.90 -15.98 -15.50
N GLU A 107 -29.51 -14.88 -15.10
CA GLU A 107 -28.93 -13.56 -15.36
C GLU A 107 -27.59 -13.41 -14.66
N ALA A 108 -26.55 -12.93 -15.37
CA ALA A 108 -25.21 -12.77 -14.81
C ALA A 108 -24.54 -11.48 -15.26
N TRP A 109 -23.64 -10.92 -14.40
CA TRP A 109 -22.91 -9.67 -14.64
C TRP A 109 -21.50 -9.76 -14.08
N ILE A 110 -20.52 -9.17 -14.77
CA ILE A 110 -19.21 -8.85 -14.19
C ILE A 110 -19.39 -7.66 -13.25
N VAL A 111 -18.78 -7.70 -12.05
CA VAL A 111 -19.01 -6.70 -11.00
C VAL A 111 -17.75 -6.28 -10.27
N GLY A 112 -17.85 -5.21 -9.50
CA GLY A 112 -16.84 -4.84 -8.49
C GLY A 112 -15.53 -4.29 -9.05
N GLY A 113 -14.42 -4.85 -8.57
CA GLY A 113 -13.08 -4.35 -8.83
C GLY A 113 -12.71 -4.26 -10.30
N TRP A 114 -13.04 -5.28 -11.08
CA TRP A 114 -12.75 -5.28 -12.52
C TRP A 114 -13.46 -4.12 -13.25
N VAL A 115 -14.74 -3.89 -12.98
CA VAL A 115 -15.51 -2.81 -13.63
C VAL A 115 -14.90 -1.45 -13.31
N ARG A 116 -14.56 -1.22 -12.05
CA ARG A 116 -13.88 0.01 -11.60
C ARG A 116 -12.56 0.23 -12.34
N ASP A 117 -11.69 -0.80 -12.36
CA ASP A 117 -10.34 -0.66 -12.89
C ASP A 117 -10.33 -0.59 -14.42
N ALA A 118 -11.25 -1.31 -15.10
CA ALA A 118 -11.48 -1.16 -16.54
C ALA A 118 -11.93 0.26 -16.92
N LEU A 119 -12.85 0.87 -16.15
CA LEU A 119 -13.26 2.26 -16.36
C LEU A 119 -12.11 3.26 -16.16
N ARG A 120 -11.11 2.91 -15.34
CA ARG A 120 -9.91 3.73 -15.12
C ARG A 120 -8.80 3.47 -16.15
N GLY A 121 -8.93 2.46 -17.01
CA GLY A 121 -7.85 1.99 -17.88
C GLY A 121 -6.67 1.40 -17.11
N ALA A 122 -6.91 0.90 -15.89
CA ALA A 122 -5.89 0.27 -15.04
C ALA A 122 -5.86 -1.25 -15.24
N PRO A 123 -4.70 -1.92 -14.98
CA PRO A 123 -4.63 -3.38 -15.00
C PRO A 123 -5.65 -4.01 -14.07
N CYS A 124 -6.33 -5.06 -14.55
CA CYS A 124 -7.36 -5.77 -13.80
C CYS A 124 -6.97 -7.25 -13.73
N HIS A 125 -6.83 -7.78 -12.52
CA HIS A 125 -6.39 -9.17 -12.31
C HIS A 125 -7.52 -10.08 -11.83
N ASP A 126 -8.42 -9.58 -10.98
CA ASP A 126 -9.49 -10.35 -10.38
C ASP A 126 -10.84 -9.98 -11.00
N VAL A 127 -11.58 -10.97 -11.47
CA VAL A 127 -12.90 -10.78 -12.06
C VAL A 127 -13.94 -11.53 -11.25
N ASP A 128 -14.90 -10.79 -10.73
CA ASP A 128 -16.03 -11.33 -10.00
C ASP A 128 -17.28 -11.28 -10.88
N ILE A 129 -18.10 -12.33 -10.79
CA ILE A 129 -19.40 -12.42 -11.45
C ILE A 129 -20.47 -12.59 -10.39
N CYS A 130 -21.57 -11.87 -10.51
CA CYS A 130 -22.76 -12.14 -9.74
C CYS A 130 -23.89 -12.62 -10.66
N CYS A 131 -24.79 -13.48 -10.14
CA CYS A 131 -25.88 -14.04 -10.92
C CYS A 131 -27.17 -14.24 -10.11
N SER A 132 -28.31 -14.37 -10.81
CA SER A 132 -29.62 -14.58 -10.20
C SER A 132 -29.85 -15.99 -9.63
N GLY A 133 -28.95 -16.95 -9.95
CA GLY A 133 -29.06 -18.34 -9.52
C GLY A 133 -28.53 -18.60 -8.13
N THR A 134 -29.00 -19.70 -7.53
CA THR A 134 -28.36 -20.28 -6.36
C THR A 134 -26.98 -20.82 -6.72
N TRP A 135 -26.09 -20.96 -5.72
CA TRP A 135 -24.77 -21.56 -5.97
C TRP A 135 -24.87 -23.00 -6.57
N GLN A 136 -25.93 -23.77 -6.25
CA GLN A 136 -26.16 -25.11 -6.82
C GLN A 136 -26.51 -25.02 -8.32
N GLN A 137 -27.36 -24.08 -8.72
CA GLN A 137 -27.72 -23.85 -10.11
C GLN A 137 -26.50 -23.37 -10.91
N SER A 138 -25.72 -22.45 -10.34
CA SER A 138 -24.48 -21.97 -10.95
C SER A 138 -23.43 -23.07 -11.08
N GLU A 139 -23.28 -23.92 -10.06
CA GLU A 139 -22.36 -25.09 -10.12
C GLU A 139 -22.79 -26.07 -11.23
N ALA A 140 -24.09 -26.35 -11.35
CA ALA A 140 -24.60 -27.25 -12.39
C ALA A 140 -24.35 -26.69 -13.80
N ALA A 141 -24.66 -25.41 -14.03
CA ALA A 141 -24.43 -24.73 -15.29
C ALA A 141 -22.93 -24.73 -15.70
N LEU A 142 -22.05 -24.38 -14.77
CA LEU A 142 -20.59 -24.32 -15.01
C LEU A 142 -19.99 -25.71 -15.28
N LYS A 143 -20.45 -26.75 -14.56
CA LYS A 143 -19.99 -28.13 -14.79
C LYS A 143 -20.45 -28.67 -16.15
N ALA A 144 -21.64 -28.31 -16.60
CA ALA A 144 -22.15 -28.70 -17.92
C ALA A 144 -21.24 -28.17 -19.05
N GLU A 145 -20.65 -27.00 -18.87
CA GLU A 145 -19.71 -26.36 -19.79
C GLU A 145 -18.22 -26.73 -19.52
N GLY A 146 -17.98 -27.75 -18.68
CA GLY A 146 -16.66 -28.31 -18.46
C GLY A 146 -15.77 -27.53 -17.48
N PHE A 147 -16.31 -26.61 -16.69
CA PHE A 147 -15.54 -25.95 -15.62
C PHE A 147 -15.36 -26.87 -14.42
N LYS A 148 -14.18 -26.83 -13.81
CA LYS A 148 -14.00 -27.34 -12.45
C LYS A 148 -14.54 -26.28 -11.49
N VAL A 149 -15.39 -26.69 -10.55
CA VAL A 149 -16.01 -25.79 -9.57
C VAL A 149 -15.47 -26.08 -8.17
N VAL A 150 -14.97 -25.05 -7.50
CA VAL A 150 -14.53 -25.09 -6.11
C VAL A 150 -15.58 -24.39 -5.24
N ARG A 151 -16.03 -25.05 -4.19
CA ARG A 151 -17.04 -24.57 -3.25
C ARG A 151 -16.40 -23.70 -2.17
N SER A 152 -15.90 -22.53 -2.55
CA SER A 152 -15.10 -21.64 -1.71
C SER A 152 -15.90 -20.69 -0.81
N GLY A 153 -17.20 -20.60 -0.95
CA GLY A 153 -18.00 -19.62 -0.21
C GLY A 153 -19.49 -19.95 -0.13
N ILE A 154 -19.84 -21.23 -0.12
CA ILE A 154 -21.24 -21.68 -0.22
C ILE A 154 -22.16 -21.14 0.89
N LYS A 155 -21.61 -20.87 2.08
CA LYS A 155 -22.35 -20.24 3.20
C LYS A 155 -22.91 -18.86 2.81
N PHE A 156 -22.24 -18.18 1.87
CA PHE A 156 -22.59 -16.85 1.38
C PHE A 156 -23.02 -16.85 -0.09
N GLY A 157 -23.33 -18.01 -0.65
CA GLY A 157 -23.77 -18.15 -2.03
C GLY A 157 -22.66 -18.07 -3.08
N GLY A 158 -21.38 -18.22 -2.68
CA GLY A 158 -20.22 -18.11 -3.57
C GLY A 158 -19.62 -19.46 -3.96
N ILE A 159 -19.14 -19.57 -5.20
CA ILE A 159 -18.34 -20.67 -5.76
C ILE A 159 -17.24 -20.08 -6.65
N THR A 160 -16.20 -20.86 -6.93
CA THR A 160 -15.14 -20.44 -7.87
C THR A 160 -15.13 -21.37 -9.09
N ALA A 161 -15.35 -20.81 -10.28
CA ALA A 161 -15.14 -21.49 -11.54
C ALA A 161 -13.66 -21.50 -11.90
N VAL A 162 -13.12 -22.67 -12.27
CA VAL A 162 -11.70 -22.84 -12.58
C VAL A 162 -11.54 -23.45 -13.96
N ARG A 163 -10.74 -22.83 -14.82
CA ARG A 163 -10.34 -23.35 -16.13
C ARG A 163 -8.84 -23.09 -16.35
N GLY A 164 -8.05 -24.15 -16.36
CA GLY A 164 -6.59 -24.02 -16.40
C GLY A 164 -6.05 -23.34 -15.15
N LYS A 165 -5.39 -22.20 -15.31
CA LYS A 165 -4.88 -21.36 -14.20
C LYS A 165 -5.85 -20.25 -13.79
N GLU A 166 -6.87 -19.98 -14.59
CA GLU A 166 -7.80 -18.89 -14.34
C GLU A 166 -8.89 -19.28 -13.34
N ARG A 167 -9.25 -18.35 -12.51
CA ARG A 167 -10.24 -18.49 -11.45
C ARG A 167 -11.21 -17.32 -11.51
N ILE A 168 -12.50 -17.60 -11.60
CA ILE A 168 -13.56 -16.59 -11.59
C ILE A 168 -14.46 -16.88 -10.39
N GLU A 169 -14.59 -15.91 -9.51
CA GLU A 169 -15.54 -16.00 -8.41
C GLU A 169 -16.96 -15.72 -8.92
N VAL A 170 -17.90 -16.59 -8.57
CA VAL A 170 -19.30 -16.48 -8.94
C VAL A 170 -20.14 -16.46 -7.68
N THR A 171 -20.90 -15.39 -7.48
CA THR A 171 -21.75 -15.17 -6.31
C THR A 171 -23.21 -15.02 -6.71
N SER A 172 -24.12 -15.55 -5.89
CA SER A 172 -25.56 -15.32 -6.06
C SER A 172 -25.92 -13.90 -5.67
N TYR A 173 -26.90 -13.27 -6.39
CA TYR A 173 -27.49 -12.01 -5.92
C TYR A 173 -28.09 -12.22 -4.55
N ARG A 174 -27.86 -11.29 -3.65
CA ARG A 174 -28.33 -11.45 -2.28
C ARG A 174 -28.67 -10.12 -1.61
N PHE A 175 -29.59 -10.21 -0.67
CA PHE A 175 -29.75 -9.24 0.40
C PHE A 175 -28.97 -9.73 1.61
N ASP A 176 -28.21 -8.89 2.22
CA ASP A 176 -27.63 -9.17 3.53
C ASP A 176 -28.68 -8.83 4.60
N GLY A 177 -29.00 -9.78 5.50
CA GLY A 177 -29.88 -9.58 6.65
C GLY A 177 -29.21 -8.73 7.73
N PHE A 178 -29.83 -8.68 8.91
CA PHE A 178 -29.24 -7.99 10.07
C PHE A 178 -27.88 -8.61 10.44
N TYR A 179 -26.92 -7.75 10.78
CA TYR A 179 -25.60 -8.12 11.21
C TYR A 179 -25.57 -8.05 12.75
N THR A 180 -25.46 -9.21 13.44
CA THR A 180 -25.36 -9.25 14.91
C THR A 180 -23.92 -9.28 15.39
N ASP A 181 -23.01 -9.79 14.57
CA ASP A 181 -21.59 -9.88 14.88
C ASP A 181 -20.71 -8.82 14.13
N GLY A 182 -21.36 -7.84 13.49
CA GLY A 182 -20.68 -6.81 12.70
C GLY A 182 -19.88 -7.35 11.50
N ARG A 183 -20.14 -8.61 11.08
CA ARG A 183 -19.44 -9.24 9.95
C ARG A 183 -20.34 -10.06 9.04
N HIS A 184 -21.17 -10.91 9.63
CA HIS A 184 -21.96 -11.88 8.90
C HIS A 184 -23.42 -11.54 9.07
N PRO A 185 -24.19 -11.43 7.97
CA PRO A 185 -25.62 -11.35 8.09
C PRO A 185 -26.13 -12.66 8.72
N GLU A 186 -27.03 -12.58 9.70
CA GLU A 186 -27.68 -13.74 10.32
C GLU A 186 -28.37 -14.64 9.29
N SER A 187 -28.87 -14.03 8.22
CA SER A 187 -29.48 -14.72 7.09
C SER A 187 -29.12 -14.04 5.78
N VAL A 188 -28.75 -14.84 4.79
CA VAL A 188 -28.60 -14.41 3.41
C VAL A 188 -29.88 -14.79 2.69
N ARG A 189 -30.60 -13.78 2.16
CA ARG A 189 -31.73 -14.02 1.27
C ARG A 189 -31.28 -13.77 -0.16
N LEU A 190 -31.63 -14.68 -1.05
CA LEU A 190 -31.38 -14.49 -2.47
C LEU A 190 -32.19 -13.29 -2.97
N ALA A 191 -31.51 -12.40 -3.68
CA ALA A 191 -32.13 -11.31 -4.43
C ALA A 191 -32.43 -11.79 -5.86
N GLN A 192 -33.39 -11.17 -6.50
CA GLN A 192 -33.76 -11.48 -7.90
C GLN A 192 -33.16 -10.49 -8.90
N ARG A 193 -32.75 -9.32 -8.42
CA ARG A 193 -32.27 -8.23 -9.24
C ARG A 193 -30.82 -7.90 -8.88
N VAL A 194 -30.04 -7.59 -9.89
CA VAL A 194 -28.64 -7.20 -9.70
C VAL A 194 -28.51 -5.91 -8.89
N GLU A 195 -29.47 -4.97 -9.02
CA GLU A 195 -29.47 -3.70 -8.27
C GLU A 195 -29.53 -3.93 -6.76
N ASP A 196 -30.21 -4.98 -6.32
CA ASP A 196 -30.29 -5.35 -4.90
C ASP A 196 -28.92 -5.84 -4.38
N ASP A 197 -28.17 -6.57 -5.22
CA ASP A 197 -26.80 -6.98 -4.89
C ASP A 197 -25.84 -5.77 -4.86
N LEU A 198 -26.00 -4.83 -5.80
CA LEU A 198 -25.21 -3.60 -5.82
C LEU A 198 -25.51 -2.71 -4.61
N ALA A 199 -26.76 -2.69 -4.12
CA ALA A 199 -27.20 -1.89 -2.97
C ALA A 199 -26.51 -2.25 -1.65
N ARG A 200 -26.08 -3.50 -1.46
CA ARG A 200 -25.39 -3.96 -0.22
C ARG A 200 -23.89 -3.74 -0.24
N ARG A 201 -23.30 -3.32 -1.37
CA ARG A 201 -21.85 -3.13 -1.51
C ARG A 201 -21.36 -1.94 -0.68
N ASP A 202 -20.04 -1.89 -0.49
CA ASP A 202 -19.40 -0.89 0.36
C ASP A 202 -19.41 0.53 -0.24
N PHE A 203 -18.86 0.67 -1.45
CA PHE A 203 -18.66 1.99 -2.09
C PHE A 203 -19.21 2.02 -3.51
N THR A 204 -19.66 3.20 -3.94
CA THR A 204 -20.23 3.42 -5.27
C THR A 204 -19.31 2.97 -6.40
N VAL A 205 -18.00 3.22 -6.25
CA VAL A 205 -16.97 2.81 -7.22
C VAL A 205 -16.82 1.28 -7.37
N ASN A 206 -17.33 0.50 -6.42
CA ASN A 206 -17.36 -0.96 -6.44
C ASN A 206 -18.77 -1.51 -6.66
N ALA A 207 -19.79 -0.64 -6.72
CA ALA A 207 -21.20 -0.99 -6.87
C ALA A 207 -21.70 -0.78 -8.30
N MET A 208 -20.89 -1.19 -9.26
CA MET A 208 -21.19 -1.17 -10.70
C MET A 208 -21.15 -2.59 -11.26
N ALA A 209 -21.96 -2.85 -12.28
CA ALA A 209 -21.98 -4.10 -13.01
C ALA A 209 -21.81 -3.84 -14.51
N TRP A 210 -21.18 -4.78 -15.20
CA TRP A 210 -20.99 -4.68 -16.65
C TRP A 210 -21.30 -6.02 -17.34
N HIS A 211 -21.90 -5.88 -18.52
CA HIS A 211 -22.19 -7.03 -19.38
C HIS A 211 -21.86 -6.71 -20.85
N PRO A 212 -21.31 -7.64 -21.63
CA PRO A 212 -20.86 -7.37 -22.99
C PRO A 212 -21.96 -6.90 -23.95
N THR A 213 -23.22 -7.29 -23.73
CA THR A 213 -24.34 -6.92 -24.58
C THR A 213 -25.29 -5.91 -23.95
N ARG A 214 -25.36 -5.82 -22.60
CA ARG A 214 -26.24 -4.91 -21.85
C ARG A 214 -25.55 -3.62 -21.42
N GLY A 215 -24.21 -3.57 -21.54
CA GLY A 215 -23.41 -2.40 -21.17
C GLY A 215 -23.17 -2.25 -19.68
N LEU A 216 -22.87 -1.04 -19.25
CA LEU A 216 -22.61 -0.67 -17.86
C LEU A 216 -23.94 -0.38 -17.14
N LEU A 217 -24.11 -1.03 -15.98
CA LEU A 217 -25.15 -0.73 -15.01
C LEU A 217 -24.53 -0.02 -13.82
N ASP A 218 -24.87 1.25 -13.62
CA ASP A 218 -24.35 2.13 -12.57
C ASP A 218 -25.50 2.85 -11.87
N VAL A 219 -26.05 2.23 -10.83
CA VAL A 219 -27.22 2.75 -10.10
C VAL A 219 -26.85 3.87 -9.13
N TYR A 220 -25.57 3.90 -8.68
CA TYR A 220 -25.11 4.77 -7.61
C TYR A 220 -24.13 5.84 -8.06
N ASP A 221 -24.01 6.10 -9.38
CA ASP A 221 -23.07 7.07 -9.97
C ASP A 221 -21.59 6.78 -9.61
N GLY A 222 -21.25 5.49 -9.56
CA GLY A 222 -19.88 5.05 -9.29
C GLY A 222 -18.89 5.52 -10.35
N ALA A 223 -19.27 5.54 -11.63
CA ALA A 223 -18.47 6.11 -12.70
C ALA A 223 -18.27 7.63 -12.55
N GLY A 224 -19.27 8.34 -12.03
CA GLY A 224 -19.17 9.75 -11.66
C GLY A 224 -18.19 9.95 -10.52
N ASP A 225 -18.25 9.13 -9.46
CA ASP A 225 -17.33 9.20 -8.33
C ASP A 225 -15.89 8.82 -8.73
N LEU A 226 -15.69 7.88 -9.67
CA LEU A 226 -14.38 7.62 -10.27
C LEU A 226 -13.79 8.86 -10.95
N ARG A 227 -14.58 9.57 -11.77
CA ARG A 227 -14.13 10.83 -12.41
C ARG A 227 -13.81 11.92 -11.39
N ARG A 228 -14.60 12.01 -10.31
CA ARG A 228 -14.37 12.95 -9.20
C ARG A 228 -13.24 12.52 -8.26
N ARG A 229 -12.67 11.32 -8.45
CA ARG A 229 -11.66 10.71 -7.57
C ARG A 229 -12.14 10.63 -6.12
N MET A 230 -13.32 10.06 -5.91
CA MET A 230 -14.06 10.09 -4.66
C MET A 230 -14.45 8.67 -4.21
N ILE A 231 -14.29 8.38 -2.93
CA ILE A 231 -14.81 7.18 -2.27
C ILE A 231 -16.08 7.57 -1.49
N ARG A 232 -17.20 7.10 -1.95
CA ARG A 232 -18.53 7.33 -1.35
C ARG A 232 -19.15 6.00 -0.95
N ALA A 233 -19.70 5.92 0.25
CA ALA A 233 -20.48 4.76 0.67
C ALA A 233 -21.77 4.63 -0.15
N VAL A 234 -22.20 3.40 -0.42
CA VAL A 234 -23.50 3.15 -1.06
C VAL A 234 -24.62 3.43 -0.07
N GLY A 235 -25.54 4.31 -0.43
CA GLY A 235 -26.66 4.70 0.42
C GLY A 235 -26.23 5.57 1.61
N GLU A 236 -26.72 5.26 2.80
CA GLU A 236 -26.46 6.03 4.02
C GLU A 236 -25.16 5.53 4.69
N PRO A 237 -24.10 6.37 4.81
CA PRO A 237 -22.77 5.93 5.25
C PRO A 237 -22.75 5.32 6.65
N ARG A 238 -23.47 5.94 7.62
CA ARG A 238 -23.52 5.45 8.98
C ARG A 238 -24.06 4.03 9.05
N ARG A 239 -25.17 3.77 8.37
CA ARG A 239 -25.77 2.45 8.28
C ARG A 239 -24.82 1.43 7.65
N ARG A 240 -24.06 1.83 6.59
CA ARG A 240 -23.05 0.96 5.97
C ARG A 240 -21.95 0.54 6.94
N PHE A 241 -21.53 1.43 7.82
CA PHE A 241 -20.50 1.14 8.83
C PHE A 241 -21.06 0.37 10.04
N GLU A 242 -22.30 0.58 10.41
CA GLU A 242 -22.98 -0.22 11.43
C GLU A 242 -23.21 -1.67 10.98
N GLU A 243 -23.42 -1.93 9.68
CA GLU A 243 -23.51 -3.29 9.10
C GLU A 243 -22.17 -4.05 9.13
N ASP A 244 -21.06 -3.43 8.73
CA ASP A 244 -19.70 -3.96 8.85
C ASP A 244 -18.73 -2.81 9.10
N ALA A 245 -18.29 -2.67 10.33
CA ALA A 245 -17.39 -1.61 10.75
C ALA A 245 -16.02 -1.66 10.02
N LEU A 246 -15.59 -2.83 9.52
CA LEU A 246 -14.38 -2.94 8.72
C LEU A 246 -14.44 -2.10 7.44
N ARG A 247 -15.63 -1.81 6.92
CA ARG A 247 -15.80 -0.92 5.76
C ARG A 247 -15.17 0.45 5.97
N MET A 248 -15.00 0.90 7.23
CA MET A 248 -14.30 2.14 7.54
C MET A 248 -12.83 2.07 7.13
N LEU A 249 -12.10 1.03 7.52
CA LEU A 249 -10.70 0.84 7.09
C LEU A 249 -10.58 0.55 5.60
N ARG A 250 -11.57 -0.15 5.02
CA ARG A 250 -11.65 -0.33 3.56
C ARG A 250 -11.79 1.00 2.82
N ALA A 251 -12.60 1.96 3.34
CA ALA A 251 -12.71 3.31 2.77
C ALA A 251 -11.34 4.01 2.75
N VAL A 252 -10.63 3.97 3.87
CA VAL A 252 -9.29 4.53 4.00
C VAL A 252 -8.32 3.84 3.02
N ARG A 253 -8.33 2.51 2.95
CA ARG A 253 -7.48 1.75 2.03
C ARG A 253 -7.77 2.07 0.56
N PHE A 254 -9.04 2.14 0.15
CA PHE A 254 -9.37 2.53 -1.22
C PHE A 254 -8.99 3.98 -1.52
N ALA A 255 -9.17 4.90 -0.57
CA ALA A 255 -8.72 6.28 -0.72
C ALA A 255 -7.21 6.36 -0.97
N CYS A 256 -6.41 5.62 -0.19
CA CYS A 256 -4.96 5.53 -0.36
C CYS A 256 -4.57 4.83 -1.67
N ARG A 257 -5.14 3.65 -1.95
CA ARG A 257 -4.79 2.84 -3.12
C ARG A 257 -5.10 3.53 -4.44
N LEU A 258 -6.21 4.28 -4.50
CA LEU A 258 -6.67 4.95 -5.71
C LEU A 258 -6.21 6.40 -5.80
N ASP A 259 -5.56 6.92 -4.76
CA ASP A 259 -5.25 8.35 -4.57
C ASP A 259 -6.53 9.21 -4.70
N PHE A 260 -7.58 8.80 -4.00
CA PHE A 260 -8.89 9.44 -3.96
C PHE A 260 -9.13 10.09 -2.60
N VAL A 261 -10.16 10.94 -2.52
CA VAL A 261 -10.65 11.48 -1.25
C VAL A 261 -11.93 10.77 -0.84
N VAL A 262 -12.14 10.60 0.47
CA VAL A 262 -13.43 10.12 0.96
C VAL A 262 -14.44 11.28 0.89
N GLU A 263 -15.64 10.99 0.43
CA GLU A 263 -16.73 11.95 0.33
C GLU A 263 -17.08 12.54 1.71
N PRO A 264 -17.43 13.84 1.84
CA PRO A 264 -17.56 14.50 3.13
C PRO A 264 -18.54 13.85 4.12
N GLN A 265 -19.71 13.37 3.66
CA GLN A 265 -20.66 12.69 4.56
C GLN A 265 -20.12 11.32 4.99
N THR A 266 -19.50 10.60 4.07
CA THR A 266 -18.81 9.33 4.34
C THR A 266 -17.65 9.54 5.32
N ALA A 267 -16.86 10.61 5.17
CA ALA A 267 -15.77 10.95 6.08
C ALA A 267 -16.27 11.35 7.48
N SER A 268 -17.38 12.08 7.57
CA SER A 268 -18.00 12.39 8.86
C SER A 268 -18.50 11.12 9.57
N ALA A 269 -19.06 10.17 8.80
CA ALA A 269 -19.47 8.88 9.36
C ALA A 269 -18.26 8.04 9.79
N LEU A 270 -17.11 8.07 9.07
CA LEU A 270 -15.87 7.42 9.50
C LEU A 270 -15.46 7.86 10.90
N ALA A 271 -15.44 9.17 11.15
CA ALA A 271 -15.05 9.70 12.45
C ALA A 271 -16.05 9.32 13.56
N SER A 272 -17.37 9.46 13.29
CA SER A 272 -18.40 9.21 14.32
C SER A 272 -18.62 7.72 14.63
N CYS A 273 -18.37 6.82 13.66
CA CYS A 273 -18.51 5.38 13.81
C CYS A 273 -17.19 4.68 14.19
N ALA A 274 -16.06 5.39 14.28
CA ALA A 274 -14.75 4.81 14.57
C ALA A 274 -14.74 3.85 15.79
N PRO A 275 -15.45 4.11 16.90
CA PRO A 275 -15.50 3.18 18.03
C PRO A 275 -16.06 1.79 17.70
N LEU A 276 -16.82 1.64 16.62
CA LEU A 276 -17.35 0.33 16.21
C LEU A 276 -16.23 -0.64 15.77
N LEU A 277 -15.02 -0.13 15.45
CA LEU A 277 -13.86 -0.97 15.12
C LEU A 277 -13.42 -1.87 16.28
N ASP A 278 -13.78 -1.54 17.53
CA ASP A 278 -13.45 -2.38 18.68
C ASP A 278 -14.11 -3.77 18.63
N ALA A 279 -15.27 -3.89 17.98
CA ALA A 279 -15.98 -5.14 17.81
C ALA A 279 -15.44 -5.98 16.63
N VAL A 280 -14.55 -5.43 15.79
CA VAL A 280 -14.01 -6.13 14.62
C VAL A 280 -12.86 -7.05 15.04
N ALA A 281 -12.83 -8.27 14.51
CA ALA A 281 -11.73 -9.21 14.70
C ALA A 281 -10.39 -8.58 14.31
N ARG A 282 -9.40 -8.63 15.21
CA ARG A 282 -8.15 -7.88 15.09
C ARG A 282 -7.31 -8.29 13.88
N GLU A 283 -7.34 -9.54 13.46
CA GLU A 283 -6.68 -10.00 12.24
C GLU A 283 -7.27 -9.36 10.97
N ARG A 284 -8.58 -9.06 10.95
CA ARG A 284 -9.21 -8.33 9.83
C ARG A 284 -8.77 -6.87 9.80
N VAL A 285 -8.67 -6.24 10.97
CA VAL A 285 -8.11 -4.88 11.12
C VAL A 285 -6.66 -4.87 10.62
N GLY A 286 -5.85 -5.86 11.02
CA GLY A 286 -4.46 -6.01 10.56
C GLY A 286 -4.35 -6.10 9.03
N TRP A 287 -5.19 -6.90 8.38
CA TRP A 287 -5.19 -7.02 6.91
C TRP A 287 -5.51 -5.70 6.18
N GLU A 288 -6.45 -4.92 6.69
CA GLU A 288 -6.77 -3.61 6.10
C GLU A 288 -5.63 -2.61 6.34
N LEU A 289 -4.99 -2.64 7.52
CA LEU A 289 -3.81 -1.83 7.82
C LEU A 289 -2.63 -2.20 6.93
N ASP A 290 -2.32 -3.49 6.75
CA ASP A 290 -1.30 -3.96 5.79
C ASP A 290 -1.60 -3.43 4.38
N GLY A 291 -2.88 -3.51 3.97
CA GLY A 291 -3.32 -2.98 2.68
C GLY A 291 -3.18 -1.45 2.57
N ILE A 292 -3.32 -0.69 3.66
CA ILE A 292 -3.08 0.76 3.70
C ILE A 292 -1.56 1.03 3.60
N LEU A 293 -0.76 0.35 4.40
CA LEU A 293 0.70 0.49 4.44
C LEU A 293 1.34 0.17 3.08
N ALA A 294 0.84 -0.86 2.39
CA ALA A 294 1.32 -1.27 1.07
C ALA A 294 1.09 -0.24 -0.05
N THR A 295 0.26 0.79 0.18
CA THR A 295 -0.01 1.82 -0.85
C THR A 295 1.09 2.88 -0.98
N GLY A 296 1.96 3.03 0.02
CA GLY A 296 2.90 4.15 0.14
C GLY A 296 2.25 5.50 0.53
N HIS A 297 0.91 5.53 0.69
CA HIS A 297 0.13 6.73 1.04
C HIS A 297 -0.43 6.68 2.48
N ALA A 298 0.10 5.80 3.32
CA ALA A 298 -0.41 5.57 4.67
C ALA A 298 -0.26 6.80 5.59
N GLY A 299 0.73 7.66 5.36
CA GLY A 299 0.86 8.93 6.09
C GLY A 299 -0.33 9.88 5.85
N ASP A 300 -0.84 9.93 4.62
CA ASP A 300 -2.08 10.66 4.30
C ASP A 300 -3.29 10.09 5.05
N ALA A 301 -3.34 8.77 5.26
CA ALA A 301 -4.42 8.13 6.02
C ALA A 301 -4.46 8.61 7.48
N LEU A 302 -3.29 8.70 8.14
CA LEU A 302 -3.20 9.22 9.51
C LEU A 302 -3.72 10.66 9.58
N LEU A 303 -3.25 11.53 8.69
CA LEU A 303 -3.59 12.95 8.72
C LEU A 303 -5.06 13.24 8.38
N ARG A 304 -5.67 12.44 7.48
CA ARG A 304 -7.04 12.70 7.01
C ARG A 304 -8.11 11.98 7.83
N TYR A 305 -7.79 10.83 8.42
CA TYR A 305 -8.75 9.97 9.13
C TYR A 305 -8.26 9.56 10.52
N PRO A 306 -7.80 10.53 11.35
CA PRO A 306 -7.13 10.24 12.62
C PRO A 306 -8.01 9.47 13.61
N GLU A 307 -9.33 9.71 13.65
CA GLU A 307 -10.24 9.00 14.55
C GLU A 307 -10.29 7.51 14.17
N THR A 308 -10.42 7.20 12.89
CA THR A 308 -10.46 5.81 12.40
C THR A 308 -9.12 5.10 12.61
N MET A 309 -7.99 5.79 12.36
CA MET A 309 -6.66 5.20 12.56
C MET A 309 -6.35 4.97 14.03
N CYS A 310 -6.73 5.89 14.93
CA CYS A 310 -6.58 5.70 16.37
C CYS A 310 -7.54 4.62 16.93
N ALA A 311 -8.71 4.41 16.34
CA ALA A 311 -9.57 3.29 16.72
C ALA A 311 -9.00 1.94 16.28
N ALA A 312 -8.31 1.89 15.14
CA ALA A 312 -7.61 0.68 14.67
C ALA A 312 -6.37 0.35 15.52
N ILE A 313 -5.60 1.38 15.92
CA ILE A 313 -4.41 1.30 16.76
C ILE A 313 -4.56 2.33 17.89
N PRO A 314 -5.19 1.97 19.04
CA PRO A 314 -5.48 2.90 20.13
C PRO A 314 -4.24 3.60 20.70
N GLU A 315 -3.08 2.96 20.60
CA GLU A 315 -1.80 3.48 21.08
C GLU A 315 -1.34 4.74 20.31
N LEU A 316 -1.89 5.02 19.14
CA LEU A 316 -1.67 6.28 18.41
C LEU A 316 -2.39 7.47 19.08
N GLY A 317 -3.45 7.21 19.85
CA GLY A 317 -4.24 8.27 20.50
C GLY A 317 -3.40 9.22 21.37
N PRO A 318 -2.59 8.72 22.31
CA PRO A 318 -1.71 9.55 23.14
C PRO A 318 -0.67 10.37 22.35
N CYS A 319 -0.36 10.00 21.10
CA CYS A 319 0.57 10.73 20.26
C CYS A 319 -0.04 12.00 19.66
N ARG A 320 -1.37 12.07 19.54
CA ARG A 320 -2.08 13.23 18.95
C ARG A 320 -2.02 14.44 19.86
N GLY A 321 -1.56 15.56 19.30
CA GLY A 321 -1.41 16.80 20.05
C GLY A 321 -0.32 16.76 21.12
N PHE A 322 0.52 15.72 21.14
CA PHE A 322 1.62 15.60 22.09
C PHE A 322 2.80 16.46 21.67
N ASP A 323 2.96 17.63 22.30
CA ASP A 323 4.10 18.53 22.06
C ASP A 323 5.40 17.88 22.53
N GLN A 324 6.38 17.82 21.65
CA GLN A 324 7.68 17.23 21.93
C GLN A 324 8.64 18.15 22.71
N HIS A 325 8.28 19.43 22.91
CA HIS A 325 9.10 20.45 23.59
C HIS A 325 10.56 20.48 23.10
N SER A 326 10.75 20.34 21.79
CA SER A 326 12.07 20.18 21.18
C SER A 326 12.23 21.05 19.93
N ARG A 327 13.34 21.79 19.86
CA ARG A 327 13.69 22.59 18.66
C ARG A 327 13.93 21.75 17.39
N TYR A 328 14.10 20.45 17.56
CA TYR A 328 14.32 19.51 16.44
C TYR A 328 13.02 19.01 15.84
N HIS A 329 11.90 19.15 16.53
CA HIS A 329 10.58 18.71 16.09
C HIS A 329 9.66 19.92 15.88
N ALA A 330 9.15 20.04 14.64
CA ALA A 330 8.21 21.11 14.26
C ALA A 330 6.73 20.66 14.39
N PHE A 331 6.50 19.40 14.78
CA PHE A 331 5.20 18.74 14.80
C PHE A 331 5.01 17.99 16.10
N ASP A 332 3.77 17.71 16.47
CA ASP A 332 3.45 16.75 17.52
C ASP A 332 3.91 15.33 17.12
N VAL A 333 3.86 14.37 18.05
CA VAL A 333 4.35 13.01 17.78
C VAL A 333 3.53 12.33 16.67
N TYR A 334 2.21 12.53 16.62
CA TYR A 334 1.34 11.92 15.64
C TYR A 334 1.60 12.43 14.22
N ASP A 335 1.66 13.75 14.06
CA ASP A 335 1.95 14.38 12.77
C ASP A 335 3.37 14.04 12.28
N HIS A 336 4.33 13.92 13.22
CA HIS A 336 5.68 13.45 12.91
C HIS A 336 5.64 12.00 12.37
N ILE A 337 4.97 11.08 13.05
CA ILE A 337 4.79 9.68 12.58
C ILE A 337 4.18 9.66 11.17
N ALA A 338 3.14 10.45 10.92
CA ALA A 338 2.50 10.50 9.61
C ALA A 338 3.46 10.97 8.49
N ARG A 339 4.33 11.95 8.79
CA ARG A 339 5.35 12.44 7.85
C ARG A 339 6.44 11.41 7.59
N VAL A 340 6.93 10.77 8.65
CA VAL A 340 7.92 9.69 8.52
C VAL A 340 7.37 8.56 7.67
N LEU A 341 6.11 8.18 7.88
CA LEU A 341 5.43 7.15 7.11
C LEU A 341 5.28 7.52 5.62
N THR A 342 4.99 8.80 5.33
CA THR A 342 4.95 9.29 3.94
C THR A 342 6.30 9.18 3.26
N VAL A 343 7.36 9.66 3.92
CA VAL A 343 8.72 9.63 3.36
C VAL A 343 9.22 8.20 3.21
N ALA A 344 8.97 7.31 4.18
CA ALA A 344 9.34 5.90 4.10
C ALA A 344 8.68 5.20 2.91
N GLY A 345 7.39 5.50 2.65
CA GLY A 345 6.68 4.99 1.47
C GLY A 345 7.33 5.46 0.16
N GLU A 346 7.67 6.75 0.04
CA GLU A 346 8.35 7.30 -1.13
C GLU A 346 9.73 6.68 -1.38
N LEU A 347 10.52 6.49 -0.32
CA LEU A 347 11.85 5.89 -0.40
C LEU A 347 11.77 4.43 -0.82
N SER A 348 10.85 3.67 -0.22
CA SER A 348 10.70 2.25 -0.52
C SER A 348 10.27 2.00 -1.97
N LEU A 349 9.39 2.84 -2.52
CA LEU A 349 8.96 2.77 -3.91
C LEU A 349 10.05 3.20 -4.90
N SER A 350 10.94 4.13 -4.51
CA SER A 350 12.03 4.61 -5.38
C SER A 350 13.27 3.74 -5.39
N SER A 351 13.45 2.86 -4.40
CA SER A 351 14.64 2.01 -4.26
C SER A 351 14.60 0.73 -5.11
N VAL A 352 13.48 0.44 -5.77
CA VAL A 352 13.31 -0.77 -6.60
C VAL A 352 13.62 -0.42 -8.05
N ASP A 353 14.91 -0.41 -8.41
CA ASP A 353 15.37 -0.26 -9.80
C ASP A 353 14.76 -1.38 -10.68
N GLY A 354 13.93 -1.00 -11.64
CA GLY A 354 13.27 -1.93 -12.57
C GLY A 354 11.99 -2.58 -12.05
N ALA A 355 11.47 -2.17 -10.90
CA ALA A 355 10.15 -2.62 -10.45
C ALA A 355 9.07 -2.05 -11.35
N GLY A 356 8.21 -2.94 -11.83
CA GLY A 356 7.00 -2.57 -12.55
C GLY A 356 6.04 -1.76 -11.67
N PRO A 357 4.93 -1.28 -12.21
CA PRO A 357 3.95 -0.45 -11.51
C PRO A 357 3.28 -1.11 -10.27
N GLU A 358 3.66 -2.34 -9.94
CA GLU A 358 3.14 -3.14 -8.81
C GLU A 358 4.10 -3.24 -7.62
N ALA A 359 5.23 -2.51 -7.60
CA ALA A 359 6.13 -2.52 -6.46
C ALA A 359 5.44 -1.94 -5.21
N ALA A 360 5.30 -2.78 -4.19
CA ALA A 360 4.80 -2.35 -2.90
C ALA A 360 5.97 -1.99 -1.96
N PRO A 361 5.79 -1.04 -1.04
CA PRO A 361 6.78 -0.75 -0.01
C PRO A 361 7.07 -1.97 0.87
N SER A 362 8.30 -2.02 1.45
CA SER A 362 8.66 -3.06 2.41
C SER A 362 7.72 -3.05 3.63
N PRO A 363 7.03 -4.17 3.92
CA PRO A 363 6.12 -4.23 5.08
C PRO A 363 6.81 -3.94 6.41
N SER A 364 8.03 -4.46 6.63
CA SER A 364 8.80 -4.22 7.87
C SER A 364 9.15 -2.75 8.04
N LEU A 365 9.59 -2.07 6.98
CA LEU A 365 9.88 -0.63 7.00
C LEU A 365 8.62 0.19 7.28
N MET A 366 7.49 -0.13 6.64
CA MET A 366 6.25 0.63 6.81
C MET A 366 5.66 0.48 8.22
N TRP A 367 5.67 -0.74 8.79
CA TRP A 367 5.28 -0.95 10.18
C TRP A 367 6.25 -0.27 11.15
N ALA A 368 7.55 -0.31 10.88
CA ALA A 368 8.53 0.42 11.68
C ALA A 368 8.28 1.94 11.62
N ALA A 369 8.04 2.50 10.44
CA ALA A 369 7.73 3.92 10.28
C ALA A 369 6.45 4.34 11.02
N LEU A 370 5.42 3.48 11.03
CA LEU A 370 4.17 3.74 11.76
C LEU A 370 4.36 3.74 13.29
N LEU A 371 5.24 2.88 13.82
CA LEU A 371 5.33 2.60 15.25
C LEU A 371 6.64 3.07 15.91
N HIS A 372 7.61 3.67 15.19
CA HIS A 372 8.94 4.00 15.72
C HIS A 372 8.89 4.89 16.96
N ASP A 373 7.97 5.83 16.99
CA ASP A 373 7.83 6.84 18.05
C ASP A 373 6.61 6.63 18.96
N ILE A 374 5.93 5.47 18.85
CA ILE A 374 4.69 5.17 19.57
C ILE A 374 4.84 5.27 21.09
N ALA A 375 6.03 5.04 21.63
CA ALA A 375 6.32 5.08 23.06
C ALA A 375 6.78 6.46 23.56
N LYS A 376 6.98 7.46 22.70
CA LYS A 376 7.45 8.80 23.12
C LYS A 376 6.59 9.42 24.24
N PRO A 377 5.24 9.44 24.15
CA PRO A 377 4.43 10.01 25.22
C PRO A 377 4.67 9.35 26.60
N ALA A 378 4.95 8.06 26.61
CA ALA A 378 5.20 7.30 27.85
C ALA A 378 6.65 7.39 28.38
N CYS A 379 7.58 7.92 27.57
CA CYS A 379 8.98 8.11 27.93
C CYS A 379 9.35 9.60 28.12
N PHE A 380 8.36 10.49 28.10
CA PHE A 380 8.58 11.92 28.13
C PHE A 380 9.09 12.41 29.49
N THR A 381 10.13 13.23 29.46
CA THR A 381 10.63 13.99 30.61
C THR A 381 11.04 15.39 30.16
N LEU A 382 10.93 16.39 31.06
CA LEU A 382 11.43 17.74 30.83
C LEU A 382 12.71 17.97 31.63
N ASP A 383 13.68 18.64 31.03
CA ASP A 383 14.84 19.14 31.76
C ASP A 383 14.54 20.51 32.38
N ASP A 384 15.51 21.04 33.17
CA ASP A 384 15.41 22.33 33.85
C ASP A 384 15.27 23.54 32.89
N ARG A 385 15.52 23.33 31.60
CA ARG A 385 15.39 24.32 30.53
C ARG A 385 14.07 24.23 29.78
N GLY A 386 13.21 23.27 30.16
CA GLY A 386 11.94 23.01 29.50
C GLY A 386 12.09 22.25 28.17
N CYS A 387 13.24 21.61 27.91
CA CYS A 387 13.40 20.75 26.74
C CYS A 387 12.88 19.34 27.03
N GLY A 388 12.17 18.77 26.06
CA GLY A 388 11.65 17.41 26.14
C GLY A 388 12.71 16.36 25.77
N HIS A 389 12.73 15.27 26.56
CA HIS A 389 13.56 14.10 26.35
C HIS A 389 12.72 12.84 26.39
N PHE A 390 13.12 11.81 25.62
CA PHE A 390 12.38 10.56 25.40
C PHE A 390 13.29 9.33 25.61
N TYR A 391 14.03 9.30 26.71
CA TYR A 391 15.01 8.23 26.96
C TYR A 391 14.34 6.87 27.00
N GLY A 392 14.92 5.90 26.26
CA GLY A 392 14.43 4.53 26.20
C GLY A 392 13.18 4.31 25.33
N HIS A 393 12.73 5.36 24.58
CA HIS A 393 11.57 5.19 23.68
C HIS A 393 11.80 4.15 22.57
N PRO A 394 13.02 3.92 22.00
CA PRO A 394 13.17 2.92 20.97
C PRO A 394 13.00 1.49 21.50
N GLU A 395 13.54 1.17 22.68
CA GLU A 395 13.41 -0.13 23.32
C GLU A 395 11.95 -0.40 23.71
N ARG A 396 11.33 0.56 24.40
CA ARG A 396 9.93 0.47 24.81
C ARG A 396 8.98 0.47 23.59
N GLY A 397 9.31 1.25 22.57
CA GLY A 397 8.58 1.28 21.30
C GLY A 397 8.61 -0.07 20.58
N ALA A 398 9.76 -0.73 20.55
CA ALA A 398 9.89 -2.07 19.97
C ALA A 398 9.08 -3.14 20.72
N GLU A 399 8.99 -3.04 22.06
CA GLU A 399 8.14 -3.92 22.88
C GLU A 399 6.66 -3.69 22.59
N GLN A 400 6.22 -2.43 22.63
CA GLN A 400 4.85 -2.04 22.34
C GLN A 400 4.43 -2.38 20.90
N ALA A 401 5.32 -2.15 19.92
CA ALA A 401 5.10 -2.54 18.54
C ALA A 401 4.89 -4.05 18.38
N ARG A 402 5.65 -4.88 19.10
CA ARG A 402 5.47 -6.32 19.10
C ARG A 402 4.08 -6.72 19.61
N GLU A 403 3.60 -6.10 20.69
CA GLU A 403 2.26 -6.36 21.22
C GLU A 403 1.17 -5.95 20.24
N ILE A 404 1.29 -4.77 19.63
CA ILE A 404 0.36 -4.26 18.62
C ILE A 404 0.30 -5.19 17.42
N MET A 405 1.45 -5.51 16.83
CA MET A 405 1.55 -6.34 15.62
C MET A 405 1.12 -7.79 15.88
N HIS A 406 1.40 -8.34 17.06
CA HIS A 406 0.92 -9.65 17.48
C HIS A 406 -0.63 -9.65 17.60
N ARG A 407 -1.22 -8.66 18.24
CA ARG A 407 -2.68 -8.49 18.37
C ARG A 407 -3.36 -8.38 16.99
N LEU A 408 -2.70 -7.76 16.02
CA LEU A 408 -3.16 -7.59 14.64
C LEU A 408 -2.85 -8.80 13.73
N ALA A 409 -2.28 -9.87 14.28
CA ALA A 409 -1.88 -11.08 13.57
C ALA A 409 -0.92 -10.85 12.40
N CYS A 410 -0.01 -9.86 12.52
CA CYS A 410 1.02 -9.61 11.52
C CYS A 410 1.96 -10.82 11.39
N PRO A 411 2.52 -11.08 10.19
CA PRO A 411 3.48 -12.16 9.98
C PRO A 411 4.71 -12.02 10.90
N SER A 412 5.15 -13.13 11.49
CA SER A 412 6.22 -13.12 12.51
C SER A 412 7.55 -12.54 12.00
N GLU A 413 7.87 -12.73 10.71
CA GLU A 413 9.08 -12.16 10.10
C GLU A 413 8.97 -10.64 10.00
N VAL A 414 7.84 -10.12 9.52
CA VAL A 414 7.59 -8.68 9.43
C VAL A 414 7.65 -8.03 10.81
N MET A 415 7.01 -8.65 11.81
CA MET A 415 7.02 -8.17 13.19
C MET A 415 8.43 -8.16 13.78
N ARG A 416 9.21 -9.23 13.60
CA ARG A 416 10.61 -9.33 14.05
C ARG A 416 11.45 -8.20 13.46
N ASP A 417 11.40 -8.03 12.15
CA ASP A 417 12.21 -7.08 11.41
C ASP A 417 11.80 -5.64 11.74
N ALA A 418 10.51 -5.33 11.79
CA ALA A 418 10.02 -4.01 12.22
C ALA A 418 10.45 -3.66 13.64
N CYS A 419 10.35 -4.59 14.60
CA CYS A 419 10.81 -4.36 15.98
C CYS A 419 12.32 -4.11 16.07
N LEU A 420 13.15 -4.75 15.22
CA LEU A 420 14.57 -4.45 15.14
C LEU A 420 14.80 -3.03 14.60
N LEU A 421 14.13 -2.65 13.54
CA LEU A 421 14.23 -1.30 12.96
C LEU A 421 13.81 -0.24 13.98
N ILE A 422 12.71 -0.44 14.71
CA ILE A 422 12.24 0.46 15.78
C ILE A 422 13.29 0.57 16.89
N ARG A 423 13.86 -0.54 17.34
CA ARG A 423 14.85 -0.54 18.42
C ARG A 423 16.11 0.25 18.09
N TYR A 424 16.49 0.31 16.82
CA TYR A 424 17.75 0.93 16.39
C TYR A 424 17.59 2.20 15.56
N HIS A 425 16.34 2.68 15.32
CA HIS A 425 16.10 3.85 14.48
C HIS A 425 16.79 5.12 15.01
N ASP A 426 16.78 5.35 16.31
CA ASP A 426 17.38 6.53 16.96
C ASP A 426 18.83 6.31 17.44
N ARG A 427 19.40 5.09 17.25
CA ARG A 427 20.78 4.81 17.65
C ARG A 427 21.75 5.76 16.94
N PRO A 428 22.63 6.50 17.68
CA PRO A 428 23.72 7.25 17.07
C PRO A 428 24.63 6.33 16.26
N MET A 429 25.00 6.77 15.07
CA MET A 429 25.89 6.04 14.15
C MET A 429 26.87 7.01 13.50
N SER A 430 28.07 6.53 13.22
CA SER A 430 29.09 7.25 12.48
C SER A 430 29.51 6.53 11.20
N ALA A 431 30.03 7.28 10.22
CA ALA A 431 30.59 6.71 9.00
C ALA A 431 32.01 6.18 9.24
N GLU A 432 32.18 5.41 10.33
CA GLU A 432 33.40 4.69 10.65
C GLU A 432 33.21 3.19 10.47
N ARG A 433 34.21 2.55 9.85
CA ARG A 433 34.16 1.11 9.52
C ARG A 433 33.77 0.25 10.72
N SER A 434 34.45 0.44 11.86
CA SER A 434 34.22 -0.39 13.05
C SER A 434 32.84 -0.19 13.67
N ASP A 435 32.29 1.05 13.64
CA ASP A 435 30.94 1.33 14.13
C ASP A 435 29.89 0.67 13.25
N LEU A 436 30.02 0.79 11.92
CA LEU A 436 29.09 0.18 10.98
C LEU A 436 29.12 -1.35 11.05
N LEU A 437 30.29 -1.98 11.15
CA LEU A 437 30.38 -3.44 11.33
C LEU A 437 29.73 -3.91 12.63
N ARG A 438 29.86 -3.15 13.73
CA ARG A 438 29.16 -3.45 14.99
C ARG A 438 27.66 -3.33 14.84
N VAL A 439 27.18 -2.30 14.13
CA VAL A 439 25.74 -2.15 13.87
C VAL A 439 25.23 -3.28 12.98
N MET A 440 25.95 -3.64 11.91
CA MET A 440 25.61 -4.80 11.07
C MET A 440 25.52 -6.10 11.90
N GLY A 441 26.39 -6.26 12.90
CA GLY A 441 26.34 -7.38 13.83
C GLY A 441 25.04 -7.48 14.65
N LEU A 442 24.36 -6.36 14.92
CA LEU A 442 23.05 -6.35 15.61
C LEU A 442 21.93 -6.95 14.75
N PHE A 443 22.09 -6.88 13.44
CA PHE A 443 21.16 -7.44 12.45
C PHE A 443 21.63 -8.81 11.91
N ALA A 444 22.69 -9.38 12.48
CA ALA A 444 23.18 -10.69 12.12
C ALA A 444 22.53 -11.76 12.99
N GLY A 445 21.82 -12.69 12.37
CA GLY A 445 21.13 -13.77 13.09
C GLY A 445 20.51 -14.79 12.13
N SER A 446 20.10 -15.92 12.67
CA SER A 446 19.41 -16.95 11.87
C SER A 446 18.11 -16.39 11.30
N GLY A 447 17.98 -16.42 9.98
CA GLY A 447 16.79 -15.94 9.27
C GLY A 447 16.70 -14.42 9.13
N LEU A 448 17.79 -13.66 9.42
CA LEU A 448 17.87 -12.23 9.16
C LEU A 448 18.61 -11.96 7.83
N ASP A 449 18.07 -11.06 7.04
CA ASP A 449 18.72 -10.51 5.85
C ASP A 449 19.40 -9.18 6.24
N THR A 450 20.67 -9.27 6.71
CA THR A 450 21.42 -8.11 7.19
C THR A 450 21.55 -7.01 6.15
N PRO A 451 21.89 -7.27 4.87
CA PRO A 451 21.95 -6.23 3.84
C PRO A 451 20.63 -5.47 3.67
N ARG A 452 19.52 -6.18 3.59
CA ARG A 452 18.19 -5.58 3.47
C ARG A 452 17.85 -4.75 4.70
N LEU A 453 18.01 -5.31 5.91
CA LEU A 453 17.69 -4.62 7.17
C LEU A 453 18.55 -3.39 7.40
N MET A 454 19.82 -3.40 6.99
CA MET A 454 20.68 -2.20 7.05
C MET A 454 20.19 -1.11 6.09
N ASN A 455 19.75 -1.47 4.88
CA ASN A 455 19.14 -0.50 3.97
C ASN A 455 17.85 0.09 4.54
N GLU A 456 16.96 -0.75 5.09
CA GLU A 456 15.73 -0.31 5.75
C GLU A 456 16.00 0.56 6.99
N LEU A 457 17.08 0.27 7.76
CA LEU A 457 17.52 1.12 8.86
C LEU A 457 17.92 2.52 8.38
N PHE A 458 18.64 2.62 7.27
CA PHE A 458 18.97 3.92 6.68
C PHE A 458 17.73 4.62 6.12
N ASP A 459 16.78 3.89 5.56
CA ASP A 459 15.53 4.46 5.06
C ASP A 459 14.69 5.04 6.20
N ILE A 460 14.53 4.32 7.33
CA ILE A 460 13.79 4.86 8.47
C ILE A 460 14.51 6.04 9.11
N LYS A 461 15.84 6.02 9.27
CA LYS A 461 16.64 7.16 9.77
C LYS A 461 16.51 8.38 8.87
N ARG A 462 16.51 8.18 7.55
CA ARG A 462 16.30 9.24 6.58
C ARG A 462 14.89 9.80 6.66
N ALA A 463 13.89 8.92 6.73
CA ALA A 463 12.49 9.32 6.85
C ALA A 463 12.24 10.10 8.15
N ASP A 464 12.76 9.62 9.28
CA ASP A 464 12.70 10.31 10.58
C ASP A 464 13.38 11.69 10.52
N THR A 465 14.58 11.78 9.92
CA THR A 465 15.28 13.05 9.74
C THR A 465 14.48 14.03 8.90
N LEU A 466 13.86 13.59 7.81
CA LEU A 466 13.03 14.44 6.93
C LEU A 466 11.64 14.75 7.53
N GLY A 467 11.19 13.98 8.50
CA GLY A 467 9.99 14.24 9.31
C GLY A 467 10.22 15.29 10.41
N LYS A 468 11.47 15.60 10.75
CA LYS A 468 11.86 16.61 11.76
C LYS A 468 11.85 18.05 11.20
N ALA A 469 12.33 19.01 11.99
CA ALA A 469 12.53 20.38 11.55
C ALA A 469 13.58 20.45 10.41
N PRO A 470 13.45 21.39 9.45
CA PRO A 470 14.41 21.52 8.34
C PRO A 470 15.87 21.71 8.78
N SER A 471 16.10 22.25 9.97
CA SER A 471 17.43 22.37 10.58
C SER A 471 18.15 21.02 10.81
N CYS A 472 17.42 19.90 10.76
CA CYS A 472 17.97 18.54 10.90
C CYS A 472 18.40 17.92 9.56
N PHE A 473 18.00 18.47 8.43
CA PHE A 473 18.17 17.83 7.11
C PHE A 473 19.63 17.67 6.67
N TYR A 474 20.57 18.37 7.29
CA TYR A 474 22.00 18.17 7.03
C TYR A 474 22.45 16.73 7.29
N TYR A 475 21.81 16.04 8.25
CA TYR A 475 22.16 14.67 8.63
C TYR A 475 21.85 13.62 7.55
N VAL A 476 20.99 13.94 6.58
CA VAL A 476 20.72 13.08 5.42
C VAL A 476 21.99 12.73 4.65
N LYS A 477 22.93 13.66 4.52
CA LYS A 477 24.22 13.41 3.86
C LYS A 477 25.07 12.38 4.60
N ASP A 478 25.04 12.42 5.92
CA ASP A 478 25.78 11.44 6.75
C ASP A 478 25.14 10.06 6.64
N ILE A 479 23.80 9.96 6.58
CA ILE A 479 23.09 8.71 6.36
C ILE A 479 23.47 8.09 5.00
N GLU A 480 23.49 8.87 3.93
CA GLU A 480 23.87 8.35 2.60
C GLU A 480 25.34 7.92 2.55
N ARG A 481 26.24 8.65 3.23
CA ARG A 481 27.65 8.25 3.36
C ARG A 481 27.81 6.93 4.11
N MET A 482 27.05 6.75 5.21
CA MET A 482 27.03 5.48 5.94
C MET A 482 26.49 4.33 5.08
N ARG A 483 25.42 4.58 4.31
CA ARG A 483 24.83 3.61 3.38
C ARG A 483 25.86 3.14 2.33
N GLU A 484 26.60 4.07 1.73
CA GLU A 484 27.61 3.74 0.73
C GLU A 484 28.73 2.91 1.35
N MET A 485 29.23 3.30 2.52
CA MET A 485 30.26 2.54 3.22
C MET A 485 29.79 1.12 3.59
N VAL A 486 28.52 0.93 3.99
CA VAL A 486 27.98 -0.43 4.23
C VAL A 486 27.97 -1.25 2.95
N ARG A 487 27.66 -0.66 1.79
CA ARG A 487 27.76 -1.37 0.49
C ARG A 487 29.18 -1.81 0.20
N GLU A 488 30.17 -0.95 0.44
CA GLU A 488 31.58 -1.27 0.27
C GLU A 488 32.03 -2.40 1.22
N LEU A 489 31.63 -2.34 2.50
CA LEU A 489 31.94 -3.37 3.48
C LEU A 489 31.37 -4.74 3.09
N LEU A 490 30.15 -4.77 2.59
CA LEU A 490 29.50 -5.99 2.08
C LEU A 490 30.20 -6.51 0.81
N ALA A 491 30.53 -5.63 -0.13
CA ALA A 491 31.22 -6.00 -1.37
C ALA A 491 32.64 -6.57 -1.09
N ASN A 492 33.30 -6.09 -0.05
CA ASN A 492 34.62 -6.55 0.40
C ASN A 492 34.55 -7.78 1.30
N ASN A 493 33.37 -8.35 1.56
CA ASN A 493 33.14 -9.49 2.45
C ASN A 493 33.74 -9.26 3.87
N GLU A 494 33.59 -8.04 4.39
CA GLU A 494 34.04 -7.72 5.75
C GLU A 494 33.25 -8.50 6.81
N ALA A 495 33.93 -8.96 7.85
CA ALA A 495 33.28 -9.70 8.92
C ALA A 495 32.55 -8.78 9.90
N TYR A 496 31.24 -8.99 10.06
CA TYR A 496 30.39 -8.31 11.04
C TYR A 496 29.69 -9.27 12.02
N SER A 497 29.89 -10.57 11.85
CA SER A 497 29.37 -11.62 12.74
C SER A 497 30.27 -12.83 12.72
N VAL A 498 30.11 -13.71 13.70
CA VAL A 498 30.86 -14.99 13.72
C VAL A 498 30.60 -15.82 12.46
N GLY A 499 29.38 -15.73 11.89
CA GLY A 499 29.01 -16.44 10.66
C GLY A 499 29.65 -15.88 9.39
N THR A 500 30.19 -14.65 9.43
CA THR A 500 30.87 -14.00 8.29
C THR A 500 32.41 -13.99 8.44
N LEU A 501 32.94 -14.59 9.52
CA LEU A 501 34.39 -14.81 9.64
C LEU A 501 34.89 -15.83 8.62
N ALA A 502 36.09 -15.61 8.10
CA ALA A 502 36.82 -16.58 7.30
C ALA A 502 37.38 -17.76 8.15
N LEU A 503 37.08 -17.81 9.43
CA LEU A 503 37.48 -18.82 10.39
C LEU A 503 36.25 -19.46 11.04
N SER A 504 36.15 -20.79 11.00
CA SER A 504 35.07 -21.55 11.59
C SER A 504 35.48 -22.29 12.85
N GLY A 505 34.51 -22.80 13.62
CA GLY A 505 34.81 -23.70 14.76
C GLY A 505 35.49 -25.00 14.34
N ALA A 506 35.23 -25.50 13.13
CA ALA A 506 35.92 -26.68 12.58
C ALA A 506 37.40 -26.41 12.30
N ASP A 507 37.74 -25.21 11.85
CA ASP A 507 39.16 -24.81 11.63
C ASP A 507 39.94 -24.74 12.96
N LEU A 508 39.30 -24.23 14.02
CA LEU A 508 39.89 -24.20 15.34
C LEU A 508 40.13 -25.61 15.92
N ILE A 509 39.20 -26.54 15.69
CA ILE A 509 39.35 -27.95 16.07
C ILE A 509 40.50 -28.59 15.29
N ALA A 510 40.58 -28.33 13.98
CA ALA A 510 41.68 -28.84 13.14
C ALA A 510 43.03 -28.27 13.56
N ALA A 511 43.08 -27.06 14.14
CA ALA A 511 44.26 -26.43 14.70
C ALA A 511 44.60 -26.91 16.15
N GLY A 512 43.83 -27.87 16.68
CA GLY A 512 44.10 -28.50 17.98
C GLY A 512 43.33 -27.94 19.18
N VAL A 513 42.35 -27.04 18.94
CA VAL A 513 41.49 -26.54 20.02
C VAL A 513 40.46 -27.60 20.40
N ALA A 514 40.40 -27.98 21.66
CA ALA A 514 39.41 -28.95 22.14
C ALA A 514 37.97 -28.44 21.95
N PRO A 515 37.02 -29.31 21.49
CA PRO A 515 35.63 -28.95 21.41
C PRO A 515 35.04 -28.43 22.71
N GLY A 516 34.32 -27.29 22.67
CA GLY A 516 33.72 -26.71 23.88
C GLY A 516 33.53 -25.19 23.80
N PRO A 517 33.15 -24.55 24.92
CA PRO A 517 32.84 -23.10 24.96
C PRO A 517 34.00 -22.19 24.56
N ARG A 518 35.26 -22.69 24.65
CA ARG A 518 36.48 -21.97 24.24
C ARG A 518 36.46 -21.62 22.76
N ILE A 519 35.90 -22.48 21.89
CA ILE A 519 35.76 -22.20 20.45
C ILE A 519 34.95 -20.92 20.22
N GLY A 520 33.76 -20.80 20.85
CA GLY A 520 32.94 -19.61 20.73
C GLY A 520 33.60 -18.33 21.27
N ALA A 521 34.42 -18.46 22.32
CA ALA A 521 35.19 -17.33 22.85
C ALA A 521 36.30 -16.88 21.89
N LEU A 522 37.03 -17.83 21.27
CA LEU A 522 38.04 -17.54 20.26
C LEU A 522 37.45 -16.90 19.00
N LEU A 523 36.30 -17.41 18.50
CA LEU A 523 35.65 -16.81 17.35
C LEU A 523 35.17 -15.38 17.64
N ARG A 524 34.63 -15.09 18.84
CA ARG A 524 34.26 -13.72 19.22
C ARG A 524 35.49 -12.82 19.29
N ARG A 525 36.61 -13.29 19.89
CA ARG A 525 37.89 -12.55 19.94
C ARG A 525 38.43 -12.26 18.53
N ALA A 526 38.34 -13.22 17.61
CA ALA A 526 38.71 -13.04 16.21
C ALA A 526 37.84 -12.00 15.52
N LEU A 527 36.50 -12.04 15.75
CA LEU A 527 35.57 -11.07 15.22
C LEU A 527 35.88 -9.66 15.72
N ASP A 528 36.04 -9.48 17.03
CA ASP A 528 36.35 -8.17 17.62
C ASP A 528 37.65 -7.59 17.03
N ALA A 529 38.68 -8.41 16.91
CA ALA A 529 39.97 -8.00 16.31
C ALA A 529 39.82 -7.62 14.82
N THR A 530 38.97 -8.33 14.06
CA THR A 530 38.70 -8.02 12.64
C THR A 530 37.90 -6.73 12.52
N VAL A 531 36.87 -6.54 13.35
CA VAL A 531 36.06 -5.32 13.38
C VAL A 531 36.91 -4.10 13.72
N ASP A 532 37.84 -4.24 14.69
CA ASP A 532 38.77 -3.18 15.10
C ASP A 532 39.94 -2.96 14.11
N GLY A 533 40.01 -3.78 13.04
CA GLY A 533 41.06 -3.65 12.02
C GLY A 533 42.43 -4.12 12.44
N LEU A 534 42.53 -4.88 13.53
CA LEU A 534 43.79 -5.42 14.06
C LEU A 534 44.30 -6.61 13.23
N VAL A 535 43.41 -7.36 12.61
CA VAL A 535 43.70 -8.52 11.78
C VAL A 535 42.73 -8.58 10.59
N PRO A 536 43.21 -8.90 9.38
CA PRO A 536 42.30 -9.05 8.22
C PRO A 536 41.43 -10.32 8.37
N ASN A 537 40.24 -10.31 7.76
CA ASN A 537 39.36 -11.47 7.73
C ASN A 537 39.88 -12.56 6.78
N LYS A 538 40.99 -13.17 7.14
CA LYS A 538 41.62 -14.31 6.44
C LYS A 538 41.95 -15.41 7.44
N ARG A 539 41.65 -16.66 7.05
CA ARG A 539 41.74 -17.81 7.92
C ARG A 539 43.11 -17.91 8.63
N ASP A 540 44.20 -17.84 7.86
CA ASP A 540 45.56 -18.04 8.41
C ASP A 540 46.02 -16.88 9.29
N ASP A 541 45.65 -15.65 8.95
CA ASP A 541 45.91 -14.45 9.77
C ASP A 541 45.17 -14.53 11.11
N LEU A 542 43.91 -15.02 11.08
CA LEU A 542 43.08 -15.19 12.27
C LEU A 542 43.62 -16.30 13.20
N LEU A 543 44.07 -17.44 12.64
CA LEU A 543 44.70 -18.50 13.41
C LEU A 543 45.98 -17.99 14.06
N ALA A 544 46.84 -17.28 13.32
CA ALA A 544 48.07 -16.68 13.86
C ALA A 544 47.78 -15.66 14.97
N TYR A 545 46.76 -14.81 14.82
CA TYR A 545 46.34 -13.85 15.85
C TYR A 545 45.85 -14.53 17.14
N LEU A 546 45.18 -15.67 17.00
CA LEU A 546 44.65 -16.43 18.13
C LEU A 546 45.73 -17.30 18.84
N ASP A 547 46.89 -17.44 18.24
CA ASP A 547 47.99 -18.28 18.73
C ASP A 547 47.56 -19.76 18.89
N VAL A 548 46.92 -20.29 17.82
CA VAL A 548 46.39 -21.66 17.76
C VAL A 548 46.77 -22.35 16.45
#